data_4e1755996393249a54b602d44edf1418
#
_entry.id   4e1755996393249a54b602d44edf1418
#
_cell.length_a   1.000
_cell.length_b   1.000
_cell.length_c   1.000
_cell.angle_alpha   90.00
_cell.angle_beta   90.00
_cell.angle_gamma   90.00
#
_symmetry.space_group_name_H-M   'P 1'
#
loop_
_entity.id
_entity.type
_entity.pdbx_description
1 polymer ?
#
loop_
_entity_poly.entity_id
_entity_poly.type
_entity_poly.pdbx_seq_one_letter_code
_entity_poly.pdbx_strand_id
1 'polypeptide(L)'
;MIVELVKEFGFEAAHRLPHVPPGHKCARLHGHSFRCEVAVRGEVQPDTGWFIDYADIADATEPVRKRLDHYYLNEVEGLENPTSELLAAWIWERLQGLPGLHRVSIRETCTARCDYYGG
;
A
#
# COMPACT_ATOMS: atom_id res chain seq x y z
N MET A 1 14.60 10.30 20.30
CA MET A 1 15.07 9.51 19.17
C MET A 1 13.97 9.41 18.12
N ILE A 2 14.35 9.48 16.87
CA ILE A 2 13.44 9.32 15.74
C ILE A 2 13.47 7.86 15.31
N VAL A 3 12.30 7.27 15.12
CA VAL A 3 12.16 5.88 14.65
C VAL A 3 11.25 5.81 13.43
N GLU A 4 11.38 4.74 12.68
CA GLU A 4 10.44 4.39 11.61
C GLU A 4 9.80 3.06 11.99
N LEU A 5 8.47 3.03 12.08
CA LEU A 5 7.71 1.83 12.37
C LEU A 5 7.07 1.34 11.06
N VAL A 6 7.18 0.05 10.80
CA VAL A 6 6.66 -0.54 9.57
C VAL A 6 5.65 -1.63 9.92
N LYS A 7 4.47 -1.54 9.34
CA LYS A 7 3.43 -2.56 9.48
C LYS A 7 3.07 -3.07 8.09
N GLU A 8 2.99 -4.39 7.94
CA GLU A 8 2.69 -5.04 6.67
C GLU A 8 1.29 -5.64 6.69
N PHE A 9 0.60 -5.55 5.57
CA PHE A 9 -0.62 -6.33 5.33
C PHE A 9 -0.60 -6.90 3.91
N GLY A 10 -1.37 -7.97 3.71
CA GLY A 10 -1.49 -8.63 2.41
C GLY A 10 -2.92 -8.62 1.91
N PHE A 11 -3.08 -8.72 0.60
CA PHE A 11 -4.37 -8.90 -0.02
C PHE A 11 -4.21 -9.64 -1.35
N GLU A 12 -5.22 -10.45 -1.68
CA GLU A 12 -5.29 -11.17 -2.95
C GLU A 12 -6.15 -10.37 -3.91
N ALA A 13 -5.63 -10.03 -5.08
CA ALA A 13 -6.40 -9.25 -6.03
C ALA A 13 -5.98 -9.56 -7.45
N ALA A 14 -6.90 -9.30 -8.38
CA ALA A 14 -6.64 -9.38 -9.81
C ALA A 14 -6.52 -7.99 -10.41
N HIS A 15 -5.75 -7.84 -11.47
CA HIS A 15 -5.68 -6.60 -12.22
C HIS A 15 -5.22 -6.86 -13.66
N ARG A 16 -5.39 -5.86 -14.49
CA ARG A 16 -4.74 -5.77 -15.79
C ARG A 16 -4.22 -4.35 -15.97
N LEU A 17 -3.16 -4.21 -16.76
CA LEU A 17 -2.59 -2.90 -17.04
C LEU A 17 -3.03 -2.44 -18.42
N PRO A 18 -4.04 -1.53 -18.52
CA PRO A 18 -4.62 -1.17 -19.81
C PRO A 18 -3.74 -0.27 -20.68
N HIS A 19 -2.71 0.35 -20.11
CA HIS A 19 -1.88 1.34 -20.81
C HIS A 19 -0.47 0.86 -21.15
N VAL A 20 -0.19 -0.45 -20.99
CA VAL A 20 1.09 -1.03 -21.42
C VAL A 20 1.11 -1.22 -22.95
N PRO A 21 2.31 -1.36 -23.56
CA PRO A 21 2.41 -1.59 -25.00
C PRO A 21 1.61 -2.82 -25.46
N PRO A 22 1.07 -2.80 -26.70
CA PRO A 22 0.36 -3.96 -27.25
C PRO A 22 1.20 -5.23 -27.20
N GLY A 23 0.57 -6.33 -26.79
CA GLY A 23 1.25 -7.63 -26.65
C GLY A 23 1.97 -7.84 -25.33
N HIS A 24 2.02 -6.82 -24.45
CA HIS A 24 2.61 -6.97 -23.12
C HIS A 24 1.77 -7.93 -22.28
N LYS A 25 2.45 -8.83 -21.55
CA LYS A 25 1.76 -9.85 -20.74
C LYS A 25 0.83 -9.25 -19.66
N CYS A 26 1.19 -8.09 -19.11
CA CYS A 26 0.41 -7.41 -18.07
C CYS A 26 -0.89 -6.78 -18.59
N ALA A 27 -1.10 -6.72 -19.90
CA ALA A 27 -2.37 -6.31 -20.49
C ALA A 27 -3.47 -7.36 -20.27
N ARG A 28 -3.09 -8.60 -19.92
CA ARG A 28 -4.04 -9.66 -19.63
C ARG A 28 -4.44 -9.62 -18.16
N LEU A 29 -5.65 -10.08 -17.87
CA LEU A 29 -6.11 -10.26 -16.51
C LEU A 29 -5.22 -11.30 -15.80
N HIS A 30 -4.68 -10.93 -14.67
CA HIS A 30 -3.87 -11.82 -13.83
C HIS A 30 -3.99 -11.40 -12.37
N GLY A 31 -3.53 -12.24 -11.47
CA GLY A 31 -3.64 -12.00 -10.04
C GLY A 31 -2.32 -12.11 -9.32
N HIS A 32 -2.26 -11.48 -8.16
CA HIS A 32 -1.10 -11.53 -7.26
C HIS A 32 -1.54 -11.63 -5.82
N SER A 33 -0.66 -12.19 -4.99
CA SER A 33 -0.68 -12.00 -3.55
C SER A 33 0.09 -10.71 -3.26
N PHE A 34 -0.63 -9.59 -3.21
CA PHE A 34 0.01 -8.30 -2.95
C PHE A 34 0.44 -8.18 -1.50
N ARG A 35 1.58 -7.54 -1.27
CA ARG A 35 2.05 -7.15 0.05
C ARG A 35 2.20 -5.63 0.09
N CYS A 36 1.70 -5.02 1.16
CA CYS A 36 1.81 -3.59 1.36
C CYS A 36 2.50 -3.33 2.69
N GLU A 37 3.57 -2.54 2.67
CA GLU A 37 4.19 -2.02 3.88
C GLU A 37 3.78 -0.57 4.05
N VAL A 38 3.39 -0.22 5.27
CA VAL A 38 3.11 1.17 5.64
C VAL A 38 4.11 1.57 6.71
N ALA A 39 4.91 2.58 6.40
CA ALA A 39 5.93 3.11 7.31
C ALA A 39 5.50 4.47 7.82
N VAL A 40 5.60 4.65 9.15
CA VAL A 40 5.40 5.92 9.81
C VAL A 40 6.69 6.30 10.52
N ARG A 41 7.01 7.59 10.55
CA ARG A 41 8.25 8.09 11.14
C ARG A 41 7.95 9.19 12.14
N GLY A 42 8.56 9.12 13.31
CA GLY A 42 8.35 10.13 14.34
C GLY A 42 9.20 9.95 15.58
N GLU A 43 8.97 10.84 16.52
CA GLU A 43 9.72 10.93 17.77
C GLU A 43 9.16 9.94 18.79
N VAL A 44 10.04 9.21 19.46
CA VAL A 44 9.66 8.32 20.56
C VAL A 44 9.20 9.16 21.76
N GLN A 45 8.01 8.86 22.27
CA GLN A 45 7.44 9.54 23.44
C GLN A 45 8.10 8.98 24.71
N PRO A 46 8.58 9.84 25.62
CA PRO A 46 9.34 9.36 26.78
C PRO A 46 8.51 8.57 27.79
N ASP A 47 7.21 8.81 27.86
CA ASP A 47 6.35 8.12 28.81
C ASP A 47 5.95 6.72 28.36
N THR A 48 5.64 6.53 27.07
CA THR A 48 5.25 5.24 26.51
C THR A 48 6.43 4.42 25.99
N GLY A 49 7.51 5.09 25.58
CA GLY A 49 8.65 4.42 24.94
C GLY A 49 8.42 4.08 23.49
N TRP A 50 7.33 4.54 22.88
CA TRP A 50 7.04 4.34 21.47
C TRP A 50 6.71 5.67 20.76
N PHE A 51 6.68 5.66 19.43
CA PHE A 51 6.13 6.77 18.65
C PHE A 51 4.60 6.68 18.64
N ILE A 52 4.05 5.57 18.13
CA ILE A 52 2.62 5.24 18.20
C ILE A 52 2.49 3.73 18.36
N ASP A 53 1.29 3.27 18.72
CA ASP A 53 0.98 1.86 18.81
C ASP A 53 0.87 1.27 17.38
N TYR A 54 1.43 0.08 17.17
CA TYR A 54 1.23 -0.65 15.92
C TYR A 54 -0.25 -0.90 15.63
N ALA A 55 -1.08 -1.02 16.66
CA ALA A 55 -2.53 -1.16 16.49
C ALA A 55 -3.16 0.03 15.76
N ASP A 56 -2.61 1.23 15.95
CA ASP A 56 -3.11 2.43 15.25
C ASP A 56 -2.88 2.31 13.75
N ILE A 57 -1.74 1.74 13.35
CA ILE A 57 -1.44 1.50 11.94
C ILE A 57 -2.38 0.41 11.40
N ALA A 58 -2.54 -0.69 12.15
CA ALA A 58 -3.40 -1.79 11.74
C ALA A 58 -4.85 -1.34 11.56
N ASP A 59 -5.37 -0.52 12.48
CA ASP A 59 -6.74 0.00 12.39
C ASP A 59 -6.93 0.93 11.19
N ALA A 60 -5.92 1.73 10.87
CA ALA A 60 -5.97 2.61 9.70
C ALA A 60 -5.91 1.84 8.38
N THR A 61 -5.18 0.72 8.33
CA THR A 61 -4.99 -0.05 7.11
C THR A 61 -6.10 -1.06 6.84
N GLU A 62 -6.85 -1.50 7.85
CA GLU A 62 -7.87 -2.53 7.68
C GLU A 62 -8.99 -2.13 6.70
N PRO A 63 -9.56 -0.91 6.74
CA PRO A 63 -10.53 -0.50 5.73
C PRO A 63 -9.95 -0.51 4.31
N VAL A 64 -8.67 -0.17 4.17
CA VAL A 64 -7.96 -0.19 2.90
C VAL A 64 -7.83 -1.63 2.40
N ARG A 65 -7.38 -2.54 3.26
CA ARG A 65 -7.27 -3.96 2.90
C ARG A 65 -8.61 -4.53 2.44
N LYS A 66 -9.69 -4.25 3.17
CA LYS A 66 -11.03 -4.72 2.83
C LYS A 66 -11.52 -4.21 1.48
N ARG A 67 -11.08 -3.02 1.10
CA ARG A 67 -11.48 -2.42 -0.18
C ARG A 67 -10.77 -3.07 -1.36
N LEU A 68 -9.63 -3.72 -1.12
CA LEU A 68 -8.76 -4.30 -2.16
C LEU A 68 -8.80 -5.82 -2.21
N ASP A 69 -8.95 -6.48 -1.05
CA ASP A 69 -8.84 -7.93 -0.94
C ASP A 69 -9.98 -8.64 -1.67
N HIS A 70 -9.63 -9.56 -2.56
CA HIS A 70 -10.56 -10.32 -3.39
C HIS A 70 -11.35 -9.44 -4.37
N TYR A 71 -10.78 -8.31 -4.78
CA TYR A 71 -11.38 -7.44 -5.80
C TYR A 71 -10.59 -7.49 -7.10
N TYR A 72 -11.27 -7.14 -8.18
CA TYR A 72 -10.64 -6.80 -9.44
C TYR A 72 -10.29 -5.30 -9.36
N LEU A 73 -9.01 -5.00 -9.22
CA LEU A 73 -8.56 -3.64 -8.88
C LEU A 73 -8.99 -2.58 -9.89
N ASN A 74 -9.06 -2.94 -11.18
CA ASN A 74 -9.49 -2.02 -12.23
C ASN A 74 -10.92 -1.48 -12.04
N GLU A 75 -11.74 -2.17 -11.25
CA GLU A 75 -13.10 -1.76 -10.94
C GLU A 75 -13.20 -0.92 -9.66
N VAL A 76 -12.09 -0.76 -8.94
CA VAL A 76 -12.05 0.10 -7.77
C VAL A 76 -11.87 1.54 -8.21
N GLU A 77 -12.74 2.44 -7.75
CA GLU A 77 -12.67 3.85 -8.10
C GLU A 77 -11.30 4.45 -7.77
N GLY A 78 -10.67 5.07 -8.76
CA GLY A 78 -9.34 5.64 -8.66
C GLY A 78 -8.22 4.67 -9.02
N LEU A 79 -8.54 3.39 -9.27
CA LEU A 79 -7.57 2.36 -9.65
C LEU A 79 -7.82 1.81 -11.06
N GLU A 80 -8.31 2.64 -11.97
CA GLU A 80 -8.56 2.23 -13.35
C GLU A 80 -7.30 1.79 -14.08
N ASN A 81 -6.13 2.26 -13.63
CA ASN A 81 -4.81 1.81 -14.10
C ASN A 81 -3.97 1.37 -12.90
N PRO A 82 -4.17 0.16 -12.38
CA PRO A 82 -3.61 -0.25 -11.09
C PRO A 82 -2.20 -0.82 -11.18
N THR A 83 -1.25 0.01 -11.60
CA THR A 83 0.18 -0.28 -11.49
C THR A 83 0.57 -0.27 -10.00
N SER A 84 1.73 -0.83 -9.65
CA SER A 84 2.26 -0.76 -8.28
C SER A 84 2.38 0.69 -7.82
N GLU A 85 2.83 1.57 -8.70
CA GLU A 85 3.03 3.00 -8.42
C GLU A 85 1.70 3.69 -8.08
N LEU A 86 0.69 3.51 -8.92
CA LEU A 86 -0.61 4.15 -8.71
C LEU A 86 -1.38 3.51 -7.57
N LEU A 87 -1.20 2.21 -7.35
CA LEU A 87 -1.77 1.53 -6.20
C LEU A 87 -1.18 2.06 -4.88
N ALA A 88 0.13 2.26 -4.84
CA ALA A 88 0.80 2.83 -3.67
C ALA A 88 0.28 4.25 -3.38
N ALA A 89 0.12 5.08 -4.42
CA ALA A 89 -0.42 6.43 -4.27
C ALA A 89 -1.88 6.42 -3.80
N TRP A 90 -2.68 5.50 -4.31
CA TRP A 90 -4.09 5.35 -3.90
C TRP A 90 -4.20 4.99 -2.41
N ILE A 91 -3.35 4.07 -1.95
CA ILE A 91 -3.30 3.68 -0.54
C ILE A 91 -2.83 4.85 0.33
N TRP A 92 -1.78 5.56 -0.10
CA TRP A 92 -1.26 6.74 0.59
C TRP A 92 -2.36 7.75 0.88
N GLU A 93 -3.17 8.07 -0.12
CA GLU A 93 -4.25 9.05 0.03
C GLU A 93 -5.25 8.66 1.12
N ARG A 94 -5.46 7.38 1.33
CA ARG A 94 -6.41 6.87 2.32
C ARG A 94 -5.81 6.73 3.72
N LEU A 95 -4.51 6.95 3.84
CA LEU A 95 -3.79 6.86 5.12
C LEU A 95 -3.32 8.23 5.64
N GLN A 96 -3.83 9.32 5.08
CA GLN A 96 -3.41 10.69 5.44
C GLN A 96 -3.66 11.01 6.91
N GLY A 97 -4.57 10.31 7.59
CA GLY A 97 -4.81 10.47 9.02
C GLY A 97 -3.74 9.85 9.93
N LEU A 98 -2.84 9.03 9.40
CA LEU A 98 -1.78 8.43 10.21
C LEU A 98 -0.71 9.46 10.55
N PRO A 99 -0.37 9.62 11.85
CA PRO A 99 0.74 10.48 12.23
C PRO A 99 2.04 10.00 11.61
N GLY A 100 2.80 10.90 11.01
CA GLY A 100 4.12 10.60 10.49
C GLY A 100 4.15 9.66 9.30
N LEU A 101 3.06 9.54 8.55
CA LEU A 101 3.06 8.70 7.34
C LEU A 101 4.26 9.06 6.47
N HIS A 102 5.10 8.08 6.19
CA HIS A 102 6.39 8.30 5.53
C HIS A 102 6.52 7.55 4.22
N ARG A 103 6.06 6.31 4.14
CA ARG A 103 6.24 5.46 2.96
C ARG A 103 5.12 4.43 2.86
N VAL A 104 4.68 4.20 1.63
CA VAL A 104 3.82 3.06 1.28
C VAL A 104 4.56 2.26 0.23
N SER A 105 4.76 0.97 0.47
CA SER A 105 5.46 0.09 -0.45
C SER A 105 4.55 -1.02 -0.92
N ILE A 106 4.58 -1.31 -2.22
CA ILE A 106 3.78 -2.38 -2.83
C ILE A 106 4.73 -3.42 -3.42
N ARG A 107 4.48 -4.69 -3.08
CA ARG A 107 5.10 -5.86 -3.70
C ARG A 107 4.04 -6.67 -4.42
N GLU A 108 4.23 -6.87 -5.71
CA GLU A 108 3.43 -7.82 -6.49
C GLU A 108 4.12 -9.18 -6.54
N THR A 109 5.47 -9.17 -6.56
CA THR A 109 6.32 -10.36 -6.60
C THR A 109 7.32 -10.31 -5.47
N CYS A 110 8.01 -11.42 -5.23
CA CYS A 110 9.02 -11.50 -4.15
C CYS A 110 10.33 -10.79 -4.47
N THR A 111 10.54 -10.35 -5.72
CA THR A 111 11.82 -9.77 -6.14
C THR A 111 11.74 -8.29 -6.52
N ALA A 112 10.55 -7.70 -6.52
CA ALA A 112 10.37 -6.30 -6.94
C ALA A 112 9.40 -5.60 -6.02
N ARG A 113 9.64 -4.31 -5.76
CA ARG A 113 8.71 -3.48 -4.99
C ARG A 113 8.77 -2.04 -5.44
N CYS A 114 7.68 -1.34 -5.23
CA CYS A 114 7.59 0.09 -5.43
C CYS A 114 7.46 0.77 -4.08
N ASP A 115 8.33 1.75 -3.80
CA ASP A 115 8.26 2.58 -2.60
C ASP A 115 7.78 3.97 -2.99
N TYR A 116 6.70 4.42 -2.35
CA TYR A 116 6.11 5.74 -2.59
C TYR A 116 6.18 6.58 -1.33
N TYR A 117 6.65 7.82 -1.48
CA TYR A 117 6.91 8.74 -0.36
C TYR A 117 5.98 9.96 -0.34
N GLY A 118 4.92 9.94 -1.12
CA GLY A 118 4.02 11.08 -1.27
C GLY A 118 4.45 12.04 -2.39
N GLY A 119 3.55 12.90 -2.79
CA GLY A 119 3.81 13.85 -3.88
C GLY A 119 3.41 13.32 -5.26
#